data_f86b4c801304177bbe5c3f0ab603ef6f
#
_entry.id   f86b4c801304177bbe5c3f0ab603ef6f
#
_cell.length_a   1.000
_cell.length_b   1.000
_cell.length_c   1.000
_cell.angle_alpha   90.00
_cell.angle_beta   90.00
_cell.angle_gamma   90.00
#
_symmetry.space_group_name_H-M   'P 1'
#
loop_
_entity.id
_entity.type
_entity.pdbx_description
1 polymer ?
#
loop_
_entity_poly.entity_id
_entity_poly.type
_entity_poly.pdbx_seq_one_letter_code
_entity_poly.pdbx_strand_id
1 'polypeptide(L)'
;MKEAKESFKLIGLKLKEKTTNQNKQSAKDCGSLWQKFETDKIFDRIKGRLSNEIYAVYYDYEKDENSPFSYFIGCKTDTGYKPPEGLSELMIPAQKYEKFLAKGPMTACISTAWEKIWDSDVNRKFGFDFEIYDERSHDWTNAEVDIFISIAEEE
;
A
#
# COMPACT_ATOMS: atom_id res chain seq x y z
N MET A 1 17.37 -0.56 -2.39
CA MET A 1 17.95 -0.16 -1.09
C MET A 1 17.14 -0.77 0.04
N LYS A 2 17.80 -1.50 0.91
CA LYS A 2 17.12 -2.19 2.02
C LYS A 2 16.95 -1.26 3.21
N GLU A 3 15.80 -1.34 3.85
CA GLU A 3 15.45 -0.45 4.96
C GLU A 3 14.61 -1.19 5.99
N ALA A 4 14.92 -1.00 7.26
CA ALA A 4 14.11 -1.54 8.36
C ALA A 4 13.17 -0.44 8.85
N LYS A 5 11.93 -0.80 9.13
CA LYS A 5 10.94 0.12 9.71
C LYS A 5 10.35 -0.50 10.96
N GLU A 6 10.09 0.36 11.95
CA GLU A 6 9.37 -0.06 13.15
C GLU A 6 7.89 -0.26 12.85
N SER A 7 7.18 -0.88 13.77
CA SER A 7 5.73 -1.05 13.62
C SER A 7 5.03 0.31 13.62
N PHE A 8 3.94 0.41 12.86
CA PHE A 8 3.13 1.63 12.82
C PHE A 8 1.68 1.28 12.51
N LYS A 9 0.80 2.23 12.79
CA LYS A 9 -0.65 2.06 12.64
C LYS A 9 -1.18 2.92 11.51
N LEU A 10 -2.05 2.34 10.71
CA LEU A 10 -2.79 3.04 9.67
C LEU A 10 -4.28 3.03 10.00
N ILE A 11 -4.97 4.09 9.62
CA ILE A 11 -6.43 4.17 9.67
C ILE A 11 -6.94 4.55 8.29
N GLY A 12 -7.97 3.87 7.82
CA GLY A 12 -8.52 4.10 6.49
C GLY A 12 -9.56 3.08 6.07
N LEU A 13 -9.53 2.70 4.81
CA LEU A 13 -10.48 1.77 4.21
C LEU A 13 -9.83 0.42 3.91
N LYS A 14 -10.57 -0.64 4.18
CA LYS A 14 -10.17 -2.02 3.92
C LYS A 14 -11.10 -2.64 2.89
N LEU A 15 -10.55 -3.42 1.95
CA LEU A 15 -11.37 -4.26 1.09
C LEU A 15 -12.10 -5.30 1.95
N LYS A 16 -13.38 -5.50 1.70
CA LYS A 16 -14.18 -6.47 2.45
C LYS A 16 -13.73 -7.90 2.19
N GLU A 17 -13.34 -8.20 0.96
CA GLU A 17 -12.89 -9.52 0.56
C GLU A 17 -11.53 -9.43 -0.11
N LYS A 18 -10.79 -10.53 -0.09
CA LYS A 18 -9.50 -10.57 -0.78
C LYS A 18 -9.68 -10.43 -2.27
N THR A 19 -8.70 -9.83 -2.93
CA THR A 19 -8.65 -9.72 -4.38
C THR A 19 -7.46 -10.53 -4.91
N THR A 20 -7.31 -10.58 -6.22
CA THR A 20 -6.24 -11.34 -6.87
C THR A 20 -5.74 -10.60 -8.09
N ASN A 21 -4.49 -10.87 -8.49
CA ASN A 21 -3.92 -10.30 -9.72
C ASN A 21 -4.39 -11.04 -10.97
N GLN A 22 -5.10 -12.15 -10.82
CA GLN A 22 -5.63 -12.89 -11.96
C GLN A 22 -6.73 -12.10 -12.65
N ASN A 23 -6.73 -12.12 -13.98
CA ASN A 23 -7.74 -11.45 -14.81
C ASN A 23 -7.91 -9.96 -14.49
N LYS A 24 -6.86 -9.31 -14.00
CA LYS A 24 -6.86 -7.88 -13.62
C LYS A 24 -7.91 -7.54 -12.56
N GLN A 25 -8.32 -8.51 -11.75
CA GLN A 25 -9.32 -8.30 -10.71
C GLN A 25 -8.85 -7.27 -9.68
N SER A 26 -7.56 -7.31 -9.28
CA SER A 26 -7.01 -6.37 -8.31
C SER A 26 -7.06 -4.92 -8.80
N ALA A 27 -6.79 -4.69 -10.09
CA ALA A 27 -6.86 -3.34 -10.64
C ALA A 27 -8.27 -2.75 -10.49
N LYS A 28 -9.30 -3.59 -10.69
CA LYS A 28 -10.69 -3.20 -10.53
C LYS A 28 -11.06 -2.96 -9.07
N ASP A 29 -10.73 -3.91 -8.21
CA ASP A 29 -11.10 -3.85 -6.79
C ASP A 29 -10.35 -2.73 -6.06
N CYS A 30 -9.06 -2.61 -6.30
CA CYS A 30 -8.25 -1.55 -5.69
C CYS A 30 -8.66 -0.17 -6.21
N GLY A 31 -8.92 -0.07 -7.51
CA GLY A 31 -9.40 1.18 -8.12
C GLY A 31 -10.73 1.63 -7.53
N SER A 32 -11.65 0.69 -7.28
CA SER A 32 -12.93 1.00 -6.64
C SER A 32 -12.75 1.49 -5.21
N LEU A 33 -11.81 0.90 -4.46
CA LEU A 33 -11.52 1.34 -3.10
C LEU A 33 -10.90 2.74 -3.09
N TRP A 34 -9.99 3.04 -4.02
CA TRP A 34 -9.42 4.37 -4.19
C TRP A 34 -10.49 5.41 -4.52
N GLN A 35 -11.43 5.05 -5.39
CA GLN A 35 -12.53 5.94 -5.75
C GLN A 35 -13.38 6.27 -4.53
N LYS A 36 -13.69 5.27 -3.71
CA LYS A 36 -14.44 5.49 -2.47
C LYS A 36 -13.66 6.35 -1.50
N PHE A 37 -12.35 6.11 -1.37
CA PHE A 37 -11.47 6.89 -0.51
C PHE A 37 -11.53 8.38 -0.87
N GLU A 38 -11.50 8.70 -2.15
CA GLU A 38 -11.57 10.08 -2.63
C GLU A 38 -12.98 10.67 -2.56
N THR A 39 -13.98 9.92 -3.03
CA THR A 39 -15.37 10.38 -3.09
C THR A 39 -15.93 10.67 -1.70
N ASP A 40 -15.65 9.81 -0.74
CA ASP A 40 -16.14 9.95 0.64
C ASP A 40 -15.22 10.83 1.48
N LYS A 41 -14.18 11.41 0.88
CA LYS A 41 -13.20 12.29 1.55
C LYS A 41 -12.63 11.66 2.80
N ILE A 42 -12.23 10.40 2.69
CA ILE A 42 -11.72 9.63 3.82
C ILE A 42 -10.47 10.28 4.42
N PHE A 43 -9.57 10.79 3.57
CA PHE A 43 -8.35 11.49 4.01
C PHE A 43 -8.70 12.60 5.02
N ASP A 44 -9.72 13.41 4.73
CA ASP A 44 -10.11 14.51 5.61
C ASP A 44 -10.75 14.04 6.90
N ARG A 45 -11.29 12.82 6.91
CA ARG A 45 -11.92 12.24 8.11
C ARG A 45 -10.91 11.66 9.07
N ILE A 46 -9.68 11.38 8.63
CA ILE A 46 -8.61 10.85 9.48
C ILE A 46 -7.90 12.05 10.12
N LYS A 47 -8.45 12.56 11.21
CA LYS A 47 -7.97 13.79 11.84
C LYS A 47 -6.62 13.61 12.55
N GLY A 48 -6.28 12.39 12.93
CA GLY A 48 -5.04 12.09 13.64
C GLY A 48 -3.85 11.77 12.74
N ARG A 49 -3.88 12.21 11.47
CA ARG A 49 -2.77 11.94 10.54
C ARG A 49 -1.47 12.55 11.05
N LEU A 50 -0.39 11.76 10.96
CA LEU A 50 0.96 12.23 11.30
C LEU A 50 1.64 12.92 10.11
N SER A 51 1.11 12.73 8.90
CA SER A 51 1.64 13.35 7.69
C SER A 51 0.53 13.42 6.63
N ASN A 52 0.88 13.92 5.44
CA ASN A 52 -0.06 13.94 4.31
C ASN A 52 0.14 12.75 3.37
N GLU A 53 0.95 11.77 3.79
CA GLU A 53 1.17 10.57 3.00
C GLU A 53 -0.03 9.63 3.07
N ILE A 54 -0.35 9.00 1.94
CA ILE A 54 -1.38 7.96 1.85
C ILE A 54 -0.68 6.64 1.57
N TYR A 55 -0.99 5.63 2.37
CA TYR A 55 -0.42 4.28 2.25
C TYR A 55 -1.42 3.36 1.58
N ALA A 56 -0.99 2.66 0.54
CA ALA A 56 -1.77 1.59 -0.08
C ALA A 56 -1.05 0.28 0.24
N VAL A 57 -1.69 -0.59 1.02
CA VAL A 57 -1.05 -1.77 1.61
C VAL A 57 -1.60 -3.05 1.01
N TYR A 58 -0.70 -3.93 0.58
CA TYR A 58 -0.99 -5.29 0.13
C TYR A 58 -0.52 -6.22 1.23
N TYR A 59 -1.40 -7.04 1.76
CA TYR A 59 -1.07 -7.89 2.89
C TYR A 59 -1.95 -9.13 2.95
N ASP A 60 -1.65 -9.99 3.89
CA ASP A 60 -2.44 -11.20 4.14
C ASP A 60 -2.54 -12.07 2.88
N TYR A 61 -1.39 -12.21 2.21
CA TYR A 61 -1.27 -13.09 1.04
C TYR A 61 -1.51 -14.53 1.47
N GLU A 62 -2.29 -15.27 0.69
CA GLU A 62 -2.52 -16.68 0.99
C GLU A 62 -1.28 -17.52 0.70
N LYS A 63 -0.49 -17.14 -0.31
CA LYS A 63 0.72 -17.87 -0.69
C LYS A 63 1.78 -16.96 -1.29
N ASP A 64 1.52 -16.40 -2.48
CA ASP A 64 2.48 -15.61 -3.25
C ASP A 64 1.77 -14.52 -4.06
N GLU A 65 2.46 -13.91 -5.04
CA GLU A 65 1.92 -12.83 -5.87
C GLU A 65 0.76 -13.27 -6.77
N ASN A 66 0.58 -14.58 -6.97
CA ASN A 66 -0.52 -15.11 -7.77
C ASN A 66 -1.71 -15.55 -6.93
N SER A 67 -1.61 -15.46 -5.61
CA SER A 67 -2.67 -15.87 -4.70
C SER A 67 -3.52 -14.66 -4.27
N PRO A 68 -4.71 -14.91 -3.71
CA PRO A 68 -5.50 -13.82 -3.13
C PRO A 68 -4.77 -13.10 -2.01
N PHE A 69 -5.06 -11.81 -1.87
CA PHE A 69 -4.47 -10.95 -0.83
C PHE A 69 -5.47 -9.87 -0.40
N SER A 70 -5.20 -9.25 0.74
CA SER A 70 -5.98 -8.13 1.26
C SER A 70 -5.37 -6.80 0.84
N TYR A 71 -6.18 -5.74 0.83
CA TYR A 71 -5.76 -4.41 0.42
C TYR A 71 -6.35 -3.36 1.36
N PHE A 72 -5.56 -2.33 1.67
CA PHE A 72 -5.94 -1.27 2.61
C PHE A 72 -5.39 0.06 2.11
N ILE A 73 -6.20 1.13 2.23
CA ILE A 73 -5.76 2.49 1.91
C ILE A 73 -5.98 3.34 3.15
N GLY A 74 -4.93 4.01 3.63
CA GLY A 74 -5.08 4.82 4.82
C GLY A 74 -3.89 5.71 5.10
N CYS A 75 -3.94 6.35 6.26
CA CYS A 75 -2.92 7.29 6.71
C CYS A 75 -2.34 6.85 8.03
N LYS A 76 -1.06 7.17 8.24
CA LYS A 76 -0.36 6.84 9.48
C LYS A 76 -0.86 7.73 10.62
N THR A 77 -1.13 7.11 11.76
CA THR A 77 -1.59 7.80 12.97
C THR A 77 -0.83 7.28 14.18
N ASP A 78 -0.99 7.99 15.31
CA ASP A 78 -0.51 7.46 16.59
C ASP A 78 -1.28 6.22 16.97
N THR A 79 -0.63 5.31 17.73
CA THR A 79 -1.25 4.06 18.15
C THR A 79 -2.48 4.24 19.03
N GLY A 80 -2.59 5.38 19.71
CA GLY A 80 -3.74 5.69 20.54
C GLY A 80 -4.92 6.34 19.81
N TYR A 81 -4.74 6.72 18.55
CA TYR A 81 -5.83 7.32 17.78
C TYR A 81 -6.82 6.26 17.36
N LYS A 82 -8.10 6.49 17.64
CA LYS A 82 -9.15 5.52 17.30
C LYS A 82 -9.79 5.85 15.96
N PRO A 83 -10.12 4.82 15.14
CA PRO A 83 -10.75 5.08 13.85
C PRO A 83 -12.12 5.71 14.00
N PRO A 84 -12.44 6.72 13.17
CA PRO A 84 -13.80 7.22 13.08
C PRO A 84 -14.76 6.13 12.60
N GLU A 85 -16.06 6.34 12.83
CA GLU A 85 -17.09 5.40 12.40
C GLU A 85 -16.97 5.12 10.89
N GLY A 86 -17.02 3.84 10.54
CA GLY A 86 -16.93 3.40 9.15
C GLY A 86 -15.50 3.20 8.64
N LEU A 87 -14.50 3.56 9.43
CA LEU A 87 -13.10 3.34 9.07
C LEU A 87 -12.50 2.19 9.87
N SER A 88 -11.44 1.62 9.31
CA SER A 88 -10.73 0.49 9.93
C SER A 88 -9.31 0.88 10.31
N GLU A 89 -8.70 0.09 11.19
CA GLU A 89 -7.29 0.26 11.51
C GLU A 89 -6.49 -0.95 11.07
N LEU A 90 -5.21 -0.73 10.76
CA LEU A 90 -4.28 -1.78 10.37
C LEU A 90 -2.96 -1.53 11.06
N MET A 91 -2.49 -2.52 11.82
CA MET A 91 -1.14 -2.47 12.42
C MET A 91 -0.16 -3.15 11.49
N ILE A 92 0.87 -2.41 11.08
CA ILE A 92 1.97 -2.96 10.28
C ILE A 92 3.09 -3.32 11.24
N PRO A 93 3.50 -4.59 11.31
CA PRO A 93 4.59 -4.98 12.22
C PRO A 93 5.94 -4.45 11.76
N ALA A 94 6.91 -4.45 12.67
CA ALA A 94 8.29 -4.12 12.30
C ALA A 94 8.81 -5.14 11.30
N GLN A 95 9.38 -4.66 10.18
CA GLN A 95 9.85 -5.51 9.08
C GLN A 95 11.02 -4.85 8.36
N LYS A 96 11.72 -5.65 7.56
CA LYS A 96 12.69 -5.14 6.60
C LYS A 96 12.04 -5.08 5.21
N TYR A 97 12.46 -4.10 4.43
CA TYR A 97 11.92 -3.84 3.09
C TYR A 97 13.03 -3.62 2.08
N GLU A 98 12.76 -3.98 0.83
CA GLU A 98 13.48 -3.47 -0.32
C GLU A 98 12.63 -2.35 -0.91
N LYS A 99 13.24 -1.18 -1.09
CA LYS A 99 12.54 0.00 -1.61
C LYS A 99 12.72 0.08 -3.11
N PHE A 100 11.62 0.26 -3.82
CA PHE A 100 11.57 0.48 -5.26
C PHE A 100 10.91 1.83 -5.53
N LEU A 101 11.30 2.48 -6.63
CA LEU A 101 10.70 3.74 -7.04
C LEU A 101 9.90 3.52 -8.32
N ALA A 102 8.60 3.86 -8.28
CA ALA A 102 7.77 3.96 -9.47
C ALA A 102 7.80 5.41 -9.94
N LYS A 103 8.20 5.65 -11.17
CA LYS A 103 8.32 7.00 -11.72
C LYS A 103 7.80 7.05 -13.15
N GLY A 104 7.02 8.09 -13.45
CA GLY A 104 6.45 8.31 -14.77
C GLY A 104 4.97 8.63 -14.72
N PRO A 105 4.26 8.50 -15.86
CA PRO A 105 2.82 8.73 -15.89
C PRO A 105 2.09 7.80 -14.90
N MET A 106 1.23 8.37 -14.06
CA MET A 106 0.53 7.61 -13.02
C MET A 106 -0.29 6.45 -13.60
N THR A 107 -0.80 6.60 -14.82
CA THR A 107 -1.59 5.56 -15.48
C THR A 107 -0.82 4.27 -15.74
N ALA A 108 0.52 4.32 -15.71
CA ALA A 108 1.36 3.17 -16.06
C ALA A 108 2.50 2.89 -15.08
N CYS A 109 3.00 3.91 -14.34
CA CYS A 109 4.24 3.75 -13.59
C CYS A 109 4.13 2.71 -12.46
N ILE A 110 2.97 2.61 -11.81
CA ILE A 110 2.77 1.65 -10.71
C ILE A 110 2.79 0.22 -11.23
N SER A 111 2.01 -0.08 -12.27
CA SER A 111 1.98 -1.43 -12.82
C SER A 111 3.33 -1.84 -13.42
N THR A 112 4.01 -0.91 -14.08
CA THR A 112 5.35 -1.15 -14.63
C THR A 112 6.35 -1.49 -13.52
N ALA A 113 6.29 -0.74 -12.41
CA ALA A 113 7.17 -0.99 -11.27
C ALA A 113 6.90 -2.37 -10.66
N TRP A 114 5.62 -2.75 -10.50
CA TRP A 114 5.27 -4.07 -9.97
C TRP A 114 5.72 -5.20 -10.89
N GLU A 115 5.62 -5.02 -12.20
CA GLU A 115 6.13 -6.01 -13.17
C GLU A 115 7.64 -6.22 -12.97
N LYS A 116 8.40 -5.15 -12.77
CA LYS A 116 9.84 -5.25 -12.50
C LYS A 116 10.11 -5.95 -11.17
N ILE A 117 9.30 -5.69 -10.15
CA ILE A 117 9.43 -6.37 -8.86
C ILE A 117 9.19 -7.86 -9.01
N TRP A 118 8.15 -8.26 -9.75
CA TRP A 118 7.84 -9.67 -9.99
C TRP A 118 8.95 -10.38 -10.77
N ASP A 119 9.61 -9.68 -11.69
CA ASP A 119 10.72 -10.23 -12.49
C ASP A 119 12.07 -10.17 -11.76
N SER A 120 12.15 -9.49 -10.62
CA SER A 120 13.38 -9.36 -9.86
C SER A 120 13.62 -10.58 -8.99
N ASP A 121 14.86 -10.68 -8.46
CA ASP A 121 15.24 -11.74 -7.54
C ASP A 121 15.09 -11.32 -6.07
N VAL A 122 14.26 -10.30 -5.80
CA VAL A 122 14.01 -9.84 -4.44
C VAL A 122 13.43 -10.99 -3.61
N ASN A 123 13.99 -11.19 -2.42
CA ASN A 123 13.59 -12.29 -1.53
C ASN A 123 12.36 -11.88 -0.71
N ARG A 124 11.18 -11.97 -1.31
CA ARG A 124 9.93 -11.51 -0.72
C ARG A 124 9.51 -12.36 0.46
N LYS A 125 9.07 -11.69 1.52
CA LYS A 125 8.49 -12.31 2.71
C LYS A 125 6.99 -12.56 2.54
N PHE A 126 6.33 -11.82 1.64
CA PHE A 126 4.87 -11.80 1.47
C PHE A 126 4.15 -11.44 2.78
N GLY A 127 4.72 -10.46 3.50
CA GLY A 127 4.10 -9.87 4.68
C GLY A 127 3.25 -8.67 4.30
N PHE A 128 3.63 -7.49 4.78
CA PHE A 128 2.94 -6.24 4.47
C PHE A 128 3.79 -5.45 3.49
N ASP A 129 3.34 -5.32 2.26
CA ASP A 129 3.98 -4.51 1.22
C ASP A 129 3.14 -3.26 1.01
N PHE A 130 3.77 -2.11 0.75
CA PHE A 130 2.98 -0.90 0.59
C PHE A 130 3.61 0.11 -0.34
N GLU A 131 2.73 0.94 -0.91
CA GLU A 131 3.08 2.11 -1.71
C GLU A 131 2.78 3.36 -0.89
N ILE A 132 3.64 4.37 -0.99
CA ILE A 132 3.42 5.66 -0.32
C ILE A 132 3.17 6.73 -1.37
N TYR A 133 2.01 7.37 -1.28
CA TYR A 133 1.60 8.47 -2.14
C TYR A 133 1.71 9.78 -1.37
N ASP A 134 2.54 10.69 -1.85
CA ASP A 134 2.78 12.01 -1.26
C ASP A 134 2.70 13.08 -2.36
N GLU A 135 3.24 14.28 -2.10
CA GLU A 135 3.17 15.38 -3.08
C GLU A 135 3.85 15.05 -4.40
N ARG A 136 4.81 14.13 -4.42
CA ARG A 136 5.48 13.72 -5.66
C ARG A 136 4.55 12.97 -6.62
N SER A 137 3.42 12.47 -6.13
CA SER A 137 2.44 11.75 -6.94
C SER A 137 1.31 12.65 -7.44
N HIS A 138 1.28 13.94 -7.08
CA HIS A 138 0.20 14.84 -7.48
C HIS A 138 0.25 15.21 -8.96
N ASP A 139 1.43 15.23 -9.58
CA ASP A 139 1.54 15.42 -11.02
C ASP A 139 1.43 14.07 -11.71
N TRP A 140 0.25 13.78 -12.23
CA TRP A 140 -0.04 12.48 -12.85
C TRP A 140 0.72 12.23 -14.15
N THR A 141 1.28 13.27 -14.76
CA THR A 141 2.11 13.10 -15.97
C THR A 141 3.53 12.68 -15.63
N ASN A 142 3.98 12.95 -14.41
CA ASN A 142 5.32 12.60 -13.94
C ASN A 142 5.30 12.37 -12.44
N ALA A 143 4.67 11.27 -12.04
CA ALA A 143 4.52 10.92 -10.62
C ALA A 143 5.70 10.11 -10.12
N GLU A 144 5.95 10.19 -8.81
CA GLU A 144 6.90 9.34 -8.11
C GLU A 144 6.21 8.71 -6.90
N VAL A 145 6.29 7.40 -6.80
CA VAL A 145 5.70 6.63 -5.71
C VAL A 145 6.73 5.63 -5.19
N ASP A 146 6.98 5.65 -3.89
CA ASP A 146 7.85 4.66 -3.25
C ASP A 146 7.07 3.38 -2.99
N ILE A 147 7.67 2.24 -3.33
CA ILE A 147 7.09 0.92 -3.09
C ILE A 147 8.03 0.16 -2.16
N PHE A 148 7.50 -0.28 -1.03
CA PHE A 148 8.25 -1.04 -0.02
C PHE A 148 7.78 -2.48 -0.04
N ILE A 149 8.71 -3.39 -0.37
CA ILE A 149 8.44 -4.83 -0.46
C ILE A 149 9.07 -5.50 0.75
N SER A 150 8.26 -6.15 1.56
CA SER A 150 8.78 -6.88 2.72
C SER A 150 9.68 -8.02 2.26
N ILE A 151 10.84 -8.15 2.88
CA ILE A 151 11.84 -9.14 2.51
C ILE A 151 12.09 -10.08 3.68
N ALA A 152 12.46 -11.33 3.35
CA ALA A 152 12.87 -12.29 4.36
C ALA A 152 14.21 -11.87 4.95
N GLU A 153 14.38 -12.13 6.25
CA GLU A 153 15.66 -11.82 6.89
C GLU A 153 16.73 -12.75 6.35
N GLU A 154 17.92 -12.18 6.12
CA GLU A 154 19.07 -12.97 5.75
C GLU A 154 19.64 -13.62 7.02
N GLU A 155 19.90 -14.91 6.93
CA GLU A 155 20.57 -15.65 8.01
C GLU A 155 22.07 -15.40 8.00
#